data_edf911f240e1be6379452cf801c3d72b
#
_entry.id   edf911f240e1be6379452cf801c3d72b
#
_cell.length_a   1.000
_cell.length_b   1.000
_cell.length_c   1.000
_cell.angle_alpha   90.00
_cell.angle_beta   90.00
_cell.angle_gamma   90.00
#
_symmetry.space_group_name_H-M   'P 1'
#
loop_
_entity.id
_entity.type
_entity.pdbx_description
1 polymer ?
#
loop_
_entity_poly.entity_id
_entity_poly.type
_entity_poly.pdbx_seq_one_letter_code
_entity_poly.pdbx_strand_id
1 'polypeptide(L)'
;GEQCFSPYECDFRGQCWKNVPRGNVFGLTGVSRSEQARLFNAGFVLPEEIPESEPLPMLARLQAWSRRTGEPVIQREKLRDYLVSLNDTLLFLDIENFQPAVPRFEGTHPFMALPFAYSIHRRHKDGSVDYLSFMAEPGFDPREEFLRRFLADTEGEAPILSYDVGAERNALVLLQQKFPEHSAAINQRLGRLRDLMQPFLEGWYHHPEMNGSVSLKNVLPALVPELNYDNLAIQNGSHAMAIYEKLDRVMDIFALAQQKEALEEYSRIDTYGMVRIFEVLEKAAGN
;
A
#
# COMPACT_ATOMS: atom_id res chain seq x y z
N GLY A 1 12.53 -23.51 6.02
CA GLY A 1 12.31 -24.24 4.77
C GLY A 1 10.94 -23.98 4.19
N GLU A 2 10.60 -24.62 3.06
CA GLU A 2 9.34 -24.44 2.36
C GLU A 2 8.10 -24.67 3.25
N GLN A 3 8.17 -25.66 4.16
CA GLN A 3 7.13 -25.97 5.14
C GLN A 3 6.75 -24.81 6.06
N CYS A 4 7.60 -23.77 6.16
CA CYS A 4 7.29 -22.57 6.94
C CYS A 4 6.23 -21.68 6.28
N PHE A 5 5.91 -21.93 5.01
CA PHE A 5 5.04 -21.11 4.17
C PHE A 5 3.92 -21.88 3.47
N SER A 6 3.97 -23.22 3.46
CA SER A 6 3.03 -24.05 2.72
C SER A 6 2.50 -25.20 3.59
N PRO A 7 1.17 -25.49 3.56
CA PRO A 7 0.12 -24.80 2.81
C PRO A 7 -0.28 -23.44 3.42
N TYR A 8 0.05 -23.20 4.68
CA TYR A 8 -0.17 -21.94 5.42
C TYR A 8 1.12 -21.51 6.11
N GLU A 9 1.21 -20.24 6.46
CA GLU A 9 2.32 -19.73 7.25
C GLU A 9 2.36 -20.41 8.63
N CYS A 10 3.53 -20.91 9.02
CA CYS A 10 3.70 -21.64 10.27
C CYS A 10 3.71 -20.67 11.45
N ASP A 11 2.84 -20.89 12.45
CA ASP A 11 2.74 -20.08 13.67
C ASP A 11 4.05 -20.06 14.50
N PHE A 12 4.87 -21.10 14.38
CA PHE A 12 6.18 -21.19 15.04
C PHE A 12 7.31 -20.49 14.29
N ARG A 13 7.04 -19.89 13.11
CA ARG A 13 8.07 -19.24 12.29
C ARG A 13 8.86 -18.19 13.08
N GLY A 14 8.19 -17.36 13.87
CA GLY A 14 8.84 -16.34 14.69
C GLY A 14 9.89 -16.91 15.65
N GLN A 15 9.62 -18.07 16.25
CA GLN A 15 10.57 -18.76 17.14
C GLN A 15 11.70 -19.43 16.37
N CYS A 16 11.37 -20.13 15.28
CA CYS A 16 12.38 -20.86 14.49
C CYS A 16 13.33 -19.91 13.75
N TRP A 17 12.85 -18.73 13.37
CA TRP A 17 13.58 -17.75 12.57
C TRP A 17 14.15 -16.59 13.37
N LYS A 18 14.11 -16.64 14.70
CA LYS A 18 14.62 -15.55 15.56
C LYS A 18 16.06 -15.14 15.29
N ASN A 19 16.88 -16.06 14.76
CA ASN A 19 18.27 -15.81 14.39
C ASN A 19 18.48 -15.63 12.87
N VAL A 20 17.43 -15.68 12.06
CA VAL A 20 17.52 -15.42 10.62
C VAL A 20 17.43 -13.90 10.40
N PRO A 21 18.40 -13.26 9.78
CA PRO A 21 18.41 -11.80 9.62
C PRO A 21 17.21 -11.35 8.78
N ARG A 22 16.77 -10.11 8.99
CA ARG A 22 15.78 -9.47 8.11
C ARG A 22 16.37 -9.28 6.71
N GLY A 23 15.53 -9.26 5.68
CA GLY A 23 15.97 -9.11 4.28
C GLY A 23 16.76 -10.32 3.75
N ASN A 24 16.51 -11.51 4.33
CA ASN A 24 17.13 -12.77 3.89
C ASN A 24 16.57 -13.27 2.55
N VAL A 25 17.14 -14.35 2.00
CA VAL A 25 16.79 -14.90 0.67
C VAL A 25 15.32 -15.30 0.51
N PHE A 26 14.58 -15.53 1.60
CA PHE A 26 13.13 -15.76 1.52
C PHE A 26 12.30 -14.50 1.20
N GLY A 27 12.93 -13.32 1.17
CA GLY A 27 12.38 -12.06 0.69
C GLY A 27 12.66 -11.75 -0.79
N LEU A 28 13.29 -12.67 -1.53
CA LEU A 28 13.59 -12.45 -2.94
C LEU A 28 12.32 -12.41 -3.80
N THR A 29 12.10 -11.29 -4.49
CA THR A 29 10.91 -11.07 -5.32
C THR A 29 10.97 -11.87 -6.61
N GLY A 30 9.85 -12.54 -6.94
CA GLY A 30 9.75 -13.35 -8.16
C GLY A 30 10.46 -14.70 -8.09
N VAL A 31 11.02 -15.07 -6.92
CA VAL A 31 11.64 -16.37 -6.68
C VAL A 31 10.65 -17.27 -5.94
N SER A 32 10.45 -18.49 -6.40
CA SER A 32 9.54 -19.45 -5.76
C SER A 32 10.03 -19.85 -4.36
N ARG A 33 9.13 -20.27 -3.48
CA ARG A 33 9.48 -20.71 -2.11
C ARG A 33 10.43 -21.91 -2.10
N SER A 34 10.28 -22.85 -3.03
CA SER A 34 11.20 -23.98 -3.19
C SER A 34 12.60 -23.52 -3.59
N GLU A 35 12.70 -22.57 -4.49
CA GLU A 35 13.97 -22.01 -4.94
C GLU A 35 14.65 -21.16 -3.85
N GLN A 36 13.88 -20.35 -3.12
CA GLN A 36 14.39 -19.65 -1.92
C GLN A 36 14.94 -20.62 -0.88
N ALA A 37 14.23 -21.76 -0.65
CA ALA A 37 14.71 -22.80 0.25
C ALA A 37 15.99 -23.49 -0.29
N ARG A 38 16.09 -23.72 -1.61
CA ARG A 38 17.29 -24.24 -2.26
C ARG A 38 18.49 -23.31 -2.01
N LEU A 39 18.34 -22.03 -2.26
CA LEU A 39 19.40 -21.02 -2.03
C LEU A 39 19.82 -21.01 -0.56
N PHE A 40 18.87 -21.01 0.37
CA PHE A 40 19.16 -21.03 1.79
C PHE A 40 19.94 -22.32 2.22
N ASN A 41 19.53 -23.49 1.72
CA ASN A 41 20.19 -24.77 1.98
C ASN A 41 21.58 -24.86 1.31
N ALA A 42 21.80 -24.11 0.23
CA ALA A 42 23.13 -23.95 -0.38
C ALA A 42 24.07 -23.03 0.41
N GLY A 43 23.58 -22.42 1.51
CA GLY A 43 24.35 -21.59 2.43
C GLY A 43 24.19 -20.08 2.18
N PHE A 44 23.39 -19.65 1.20
CA PHE A 44 23.11 -18.23 0.97
C PHE A 44 21.98 -17.77 1.90
N VAL A 45 22.33 -17.04 2.95
CA VAL A 45 21.35 -16.50 3.90
C VAL A 45 20.83 -15.14 3.44
N LEU A 46 21.72 -14.31 2.94
CA LEU A 46 21.42 -12.95 2.48
C LEU A 46 21.50 -12.85 0.94
N PRO A 47 20.68 -11.99 0.30
CA PRO A 47 20.73 -11.79 -1.15
C PRO A 47 22.09 -11.41 -1.70
N GLU A 48 22.86 -10.60 -0.99
CA GLU A 48 24.22 -10.16 -1.37
C GLU A 48 25.25 -11.29 -1.42
N GLU A 49 24.98 -12.41 -0.76
CA GLU A 49 25.87 -13.60 -0.76
C GLU A 49 25.70 -14.45 -2.01
N ILE A 50 24.61 -14.26 -2.75
CA ILE A 50 24.31 -15.05 -3.97
C ILE A 50 25.25 -14.63 -5.09
N PRO A 51 26.02 -15.54 -5.72
CA PRO A 51 26.91 -15.20 -6.81
C PRO A 51 26.16 -14.71 -8.05
N GLU A 52 26.77 -13.83 -8.83
CA GLU A 52 26.18 -13.26 -10.05
C GLU A 52 25.87 -14.31 -11.13
N SER A 53 26.57 -15.45 -11.09
CA SER A 53 26.33 -16.58 -11.97
C SER A 53 25.04 -17.35 -11.65
N GLU A 54 24.44 -17.13 -10.47
CA GLU A 54 23.19 -17.77 -10.08
C GLU A 54 22.02 -17.19 -10.90
N PRO A 55 21.22 -18.02 -11.59
CA PRO A 55 20.10 -17.55 -12.39
C PRO A 55 18.95 -17.07 -11.50
N LEU A 56 18.81 -15.74 -11.37
CA LEU A 56 17.73 -15.10 -10.63
C LEU A 56 16.81 -14.30 -11.56
N PRO A 57 15.51 -14.19 -11.25
CA PRO A 57 14.62 -13.22 -11.87
C PRO A 57 15.15 -11.79 -11.73
N MET A 58 14.72 -10.89 -12.64
CA MET A 58 15.23 -9.50 -12.71
C MET A 58 15.20 -8.79 -11.34
N LEU A 59 14.04 -8.77 -10.67
CA LEU A 59 13.90 -8.08 -9.38
C LEU A 59 14.81 -8.68 -8.31
N ALA A 60 14.94 -10.00 -8.23
CA ALA A 60 15.85 -10.65 -7.28
C ALA A 60 17.32 -10.32 -7.55
N ARG A 61 17.73 -10.18 -8.83
CA ARG A 61 19.07 -9.70 -9.19
C ARG A 61 19.30 -8.26 -8.75
N LEU A 62 18.32 -7.38 -8.96
CA LEU A 62 18.41 -5.99 -8.50
C LEU A 62 18.53 -5.91 -6.97
N GLN A 63 17.77 -6.74 -6.25
CA GLN A 63 17.85 -6.87 -4.80
C GLN A 63 19.25 -7.31 -4.35
N ALA A 64 19.79 -8.39 -4.94
CA ALA A 64 21.11 -8.90 -4.60
C ALA A 64 22.21 -7.87 -4.91
N TRP A 65 22.13 -7.21 -6.06
CA TRP A 65 23.08 -6.17 -6.45
C TRP A 65 23.03 -4.96 -5.52
N SER A 66 21.84 -4.42 -5.27
CA SER A 66 21.63 -3.25 -4.42
C SER A 66 22.10 -3.50 -2.98
N ARG A 67 21.82 -4.67 -2.43
CA ARG A 67 22.30 -5.09 -1.10
C ARG A 67 23.82 -5.20 -1.06
N ARG A 68 24.45 -5.75 -2.11
CA ARG A 68 25.91 -5.93 -2.21
C ARG A 68 26.66 -4.60 -2.30
N THR A 69 26.10 -3.65 -3.05
CA THR A 69 26.74 -2.34 -3.28
C THR A 69 26.38 -1.29 -2.24
N GLY A 70 25.24 -1.46 -1.55
CA GLY A 70 24.65 -0.44 -0.70
C GLY A 70 23.98 0.70 -1.48
N GLU A 71 23.92 0.61 -2.83
CA GLU A 71 23.43 1.67 -3.70
C GLU A 71 22.03 1.36 -4.24
N PRO A 72 21.17 2.37 -4.41
CA PRO A 72 19.88 2.18 -5.07
C PRO A 72 20.05 1.92 -6.57
N VAL A 73 19.19 1.08 -7.13
CA VAL A 73 19.03 0.93 -8.58
C VAL A 73 18.05 2.00 -9.08
N ILE A 74 18.44 2.79 -10.09
CA ILE A 74 17.60 3.85 -10.65
C ILE A 74 17.65 3.80 -12.18
N GLN A 75 16.55 3.43 -12.82
CA GLN A 75 16.35 3.53 -14.27
C GLN A 75 15.76 4.91 -14.60
N ARG A 76 16.60 5.94 -14.64
CA ARG A 76 16.21 7.35 -14.69
C ARG A 76 15.27 7.70 -15.85
N GLU A 77 15.50 7.16 -17.04
CA GLU A 77 14.66 7.44 -18.21
C GLU A 77 13.22 6.95 -17.99
N LYS A 78 13.06 5.67 -17.59
CA LYS A 78 11.74 5.08 -17.34
C LYS A 78 11.01 5.77 -16.19
N LEU A 79 11.75 6.11 -15.14
CA LEU A 79 11.19 6.84 -14.00
C LEU A 79 10.72 8.23 -14.42
N ARG A 80 11.51 8.93 -15.24
CA ARG A 80 11.13 10.24 -15.79
C ARG A 80 9.91 10.15 -16.69
N ASP A 81 9.84 9.16 -17.59
CA ASP A 81 8.70 8.96 -18.48
C ASP A 81 7.40 8.74 -17.70
N TYR A 82 7.48 7.94 -16.63
CA TYR A 82 6.37 7.72 -15.70
C TYR A 82 5.93 9.04 -15.04
N LEU A 83 6.86 9.80 -14.45
CA LEU A 83 6.56 11.05 -13.75
C LEU A 83 6.01 12.12 -14.68
N VAL A 84 6.55 12.25 -15.91
CA VAL A 84 6.07 13.19 -16.93
C VAL A 84 4.65 12.83 -17.41
N SER A 85 4.25 11.56 -17.34
CA SER A 85 2.89 11.14 -17.68
C SER A 85 1.83 11.63 -16.68
N LEU A 86 2.27 12.13 -15.52
CA LEU A 86 1.41 12.67 -14.46
C LEU A 86 1.33 14.20 -14.58
N ASN A 87 0.20 14.76 -14.18
CA ASN A 87 0.00 16.22 -14.23
C ASN A 87 0.68 16.92 -13.03
N ASP A 88 0.71 18.26 -13.08
CA ASP A 88 1.29 19.09 -12.00
C ASP A 88 0.51 19.01 -10.66
N THR A 89 -0.82 18.76 -10.72
CA THR A 89 -1.65 18.53 -9.53
C THR A 89 -1.96 17.05 -9.40
N LEU A 90 -1.73 16.48 -8.22
CA LEU A 90 -1.87 15.05 -7.95
C LEU A 90 -2.73 14.83 -6.70
N LEU A 91 -3.56 13.80 -6.72
CA LEU A 91 -4.30 13.29 -5.55
C LEU A 91 -3.67 11.97 -5.11
N PHE A 92 -3.18 11.89 -3.88
CA PHE A 92 -2.69 10.66 -3.28
C PHE A 92 -3.79 10.08 -2.41
N LEU A 93 -4.37 8.97 -2.84
CA LEU A 93 -5.59 8.36 -2.28
C LEU A 93 -5.28 7.03 -1.61
N ASP A 94 -5.88 6.82 -0.45
CA ASP A 94 -6.01 5.54 0.21
C ASP A 94 -7.46 5.33 0.65
N ILE A 95 -8.02 4.13 0.41
CA ILE A 95 -9.41 3.75 0.76
C ILE A 95 -9.39 2.61 1.75
N GLU A 96 -9.94 2.85 2.93
CA GLU A 96 -10.13 1.83 3.95
C GLU A 96 -11.44 1.07 3.74
N ASN A 97 -11.33 -0.25 3.76
CA ASN A 97 -12.44 -1.16 3.58
C ASN A 97 -12.61 -2.08 4.79
N PHE A 98 -13.84 -2.47 5.11
CA PHE A 98 -14.10 -3.59 6.00
C PHE A 98 -14.89 -4.69 5.29
N GLN A 99 -14.75 -5.93 5.76
CA GLN A 99 -15.26 -7.13 5.08
C GLN A 99 -15.95 -8.06 6.08
N PRO A 100 -17.18 -7.74 6.50
CA PRO A 100 -17.87 -8.52 7.53
C PRO A 100 -18.15 -9.93 7.04
N ALA A 101 -17.85 -10.93 7.88
CA ALA A 101 -18.16 -12.33 7.60
C ALA A 101 -19.68 -12.59 7.54
N VAL A 102 -20.45 -11.83 8.31
CA VAL A 102 -21.92 -11.84 8.28
C VAL A 102 -22.39 -10.53 7.61
N PRO A 103 -23.13 -10.60 6.49
CA PRO A 103 -23.63 -9.40 5.81
C PRO A 103 -24.42 -8.51 6.76
N ARG A 104 -24.08 -7.22 6.80
CA ARG A 104 -24.72 -6.24 7.72
C ARG A 104 -25.70 -5.32 7.02
N PHE A 105 -25.59 -5.17 5.70
CA PHE A 105 -26.37 -4.22 4.92
C PHE A 105 -27.03 -4.89 3.71
N GLU A 106 -28.13 -4.32 3.23
CA GLU A 106 -28.84 -4.83 2.08
C GLU A 106 -27.95 -4.87 0.82
N GLY A 107 -28.05 -5.98 0.08
CA GLY A 107 -27.27 -6.21 -1.14
C GLY A 107 -25.79 -6.48 -0.88
N THR A 108 -25.42 -6.90 0.35
CA THR A 108 -24.07 -7.36 0.66
C THR A 108 -24.00 -8.88 0.81
N HIS A 109 -22.84 -9.46 0.63
CA HIS A 109 -22.55 -10.87 0.83
C HIS A 109 -21.35 -11.05 1.78
N PRO A 110 -21.11 -12.25 2.34
CA PRO A 110 -19.96 -12.51 3.21
C PRO A 110 -18.64 -12.05 2.57
N PHE A 111 -17.82 -11.35 3.36
CA PHE A 111 -16.50 -10.83 2.96
C PHE A 111 -16.51 -9.83 1.79
N MET A 112 -17.66 -9.23 1.47
CA MET A 112 -17.72 -8.12 0.52
C MET A 112 -16.97 -6.91 1.06
N ALA A 113 -16.07 -6.35 0.27
CA ALA A 113 -15.36 -5.13 0.63
C ALA A 113 -16.34 -3.93 0.64
N LEU A 114 -16.43 -3.26 1.76
CA LEU A 114 -17.26 -2.09 1.97
C LEU A 114 -16.37 -0.92 2.35
N PRO A 115 -16.22 0.09 1.47
CA PRO A 115 -15.41 1.26 1.77
C PRO A 115 -16.08 2.08 2.88
N PHE A 116 -15.33 2.41 3.93
CA PHE A 116 -15.84 3.18 5.07
C PHE A 116 -15.10 4.49 5.31
N ALA A 117 -13.86 4.60 4.84
CA ALA A 117 -13.09 5.82 4.97
C ALA A 117 -12.16 6.00 3.77
N TYR A 118 -11.71 7.22 3.56
CA TYR A 118 -10.58 7.54 2.69
C TYR A 118 -9.79 8.70 3.26
N SER A 119 -8.53 8.75 2.87
CA SER A 119 -7.68 9.93 3.02
C SER A 119 -7.11 10.34 1.66
N ILE A 120 -6.95 11.65 1.48
CA ILE A 120 -6.39 12.23 0.26
C ILE A 120 -5.41 13.33 0.65
N HIS A 121 -4.15 13.22 0.20
CA HIS A 121 -3.27 14.38 0.11
C HIS A 121 -3.32 14.91 -1.32
N ARG A 122 -3.69 16.18 -1.48
CA ARG A 122 -3.67 16.88 -2.77
C ARG A 122 -2.41 17.73 -2.84
N ARG A 123 -1.48 17.35 -3.71
CA ARG A 123 -0.30 18.14 -4.01
C ARG A 123 -0.58 19.04 -5.21
N HIS A 124 -0.40 20.32 -5.03
CA HIS A 124 -0.58 21.34 -6.06
C HIS A 124 0.72 21.56 -6.84
N LYS A 125 0.60 22.25 -8.00
CA LYS A 125 1.72 22.60 -8.88
C LYS A 125 2.81 23.42 -8.16
N ASP A 126 2.45 24.26 -7.21
CA ASP A 126 3.37 25.07 -6.40
C ASP A 126 4.07 24.30 -5.27
N GLY A 127 3.77 23.01 -5.17
CA GLY A 127 4.30 22.11 -4.12
C GLY A 127 3.54 22.15 -2.80
N SER A 128 2.52 23.01 -2.65
CA SER A 128 1.65 22.99 -1.46
C SER A 128 0.83 21.70 -1.42
N VAL A 129 0.49 21.26 -0.20
CA VAL A 129 -0.22 20.01 0.02
C VAL A 129 -1.40 20.24 0.96
N ASP A 130 -2.61 19.93 0.48
CA ASP A 130 -3.83 19.91 1.28
C ASP A 130 -4.14 18.48 1.72
N TYR A 131 -4.84 18.36 2.85
CA TYR A 131 -5.35 17.09 3.36
C TYR A 131 -6.87 17.09 3.44
N LEU A 132 -7.48 16.03 2.93
CA LEU A 132 -8.92 15.75 2.96
C LEU A 132 -9.12 14.34 3.49
N SER A 133 -10.11 14.14 4.33
CA SER A 133 -10.49 12.82 4.83
C SER A 133 -12.00 12.69 4.99
N PHE A 134 -12.45 11.47 4.97
CA PHE A 134 -13.81 11.07 5.29
C PHE A 134 -13.79 9.74 6.03
N MET A 135 -14.64 9.62 7.05
CA MET A 135 -14.95 8.36 7.71
C MET A 135 -16.46 8.29 7.94
N ALA A 136 -17.07 7.22 7.46
CA ALA A 136 -18.50 6.97 7.64
C ALA A 136 -18.84 6.73 9.11
N GLU A 137 -20.06 7.11 9.52
CA GLU A 137 -20.51 6.86 10.88
C GLU A 137 -20.69 5.35 11.12
N PRO A 138 -20.09 4.81 12.19
CA PRO A 138 -20.16 3.38 12.50
C PRO A 138 -21.60 2.91 12.72
N GLY A 139 -21.88 1.67 12.28
CA GLY A 139 -23.20 1.05 12.44
C GLY A 139 -24.18 1.29 11.30
N PHE A 140 -23.92 2.25 10.42
CA PHE A 140 -24.72 2.54 9.24
C PHE A 140 -24.07 2.03 7.97
N ASP A 141 -24.86 1.87 6.86
CA ASP A 141 -24.31 1.54 5.55
C ASP A 141 -23.44 2.70 5.05
N PRO A 142 -22.12 2.50 4.90
CA PRO A 142 -21.23 3.61 4.57
C PRO A 142 -21.30 4.05 3.11
N ARG A 143 -21.82 3.20 2.20
CA ARG A 143 -21.55 3.27 0.76
C ARG A 143 -22.09 4.53 0.09
N GLU A 144 -23.30 4.98 0.43
CA GLU A 144 -23.92 6.15 -0.20
C GLU A 144 -23.20 7.45 0.18
N GLU A 145 -22.99 7.68 1.48
CA GLU A 145 -22.31 8.90 1.96
C GLU A 145 -20.85 8.90 1.57
N PHE A 146 -20.18 7.73 1.62
CA PHE A 146 -18.82 7.58 1.10
C PHE A 146 -18.75 8.03 -0.36
N LEU A 147 -19.59 7.47 -1.23
CA LEU A 147 -19.58 7.81 -2.66
C LEU A 147 -19.85 9.29 -2.90
N ARG A 148 -20.84 9.85 -2.24
CA ARG A 148 -21.19 11.27 -2.37
C ARG A 148 -20.00 12.17 -2.02
N ARG A 149 -19.34 11.92 -0.90
CA ARG A 149 -18.17 12.70 -0.43
C ARG A 149 -16.97 12.47 -1.35
N PHE A 150 -16.66 11.22 -1.67
CA PHE A 150 -15.55 10.86 -2.55
C PHE A 150 -15.65 11.54 -3.93
N LEU A 151 -16.84 11.55 -4.54
CA LEU A 151 -17.03 12.22 -5.83
C LEU A 151 -16.83 13.74 -5.74
N ALA A 152 -17.24 14.37 -4.65
CA ALA A 152 -17.01 15.81 -4.41
C ALA A 152 -15.51 16.11 -4.20
N ASP A 153 -14.83 15.35 -3.35
CA ASP A 153 -13.43 15.60 -2.98
C ASP A 153 -12.43 15.24 -4.11
N THR A 154 -12.86 14.40 -5.06
CA THR A 154 -12.07 14.01 -6.24
C THR A 154 -12.53 14.66 -7.53
N GLU A 155 -13.26 15.79 -7.46
CA GLU A 155 -13.69 16.52 -8.66
C GLU A 155 -12.50 17.03 -9.48
N GLY A 156 -12.68 17.13 -10.81
CA GLY A 156 -11.66 17.61 -11.75
C GLY A 156 -10.94 16.50 -12.49
N GLU A 157 -9.77 16.81 -13.05
CA GLU A 157 -9.03 15.94 -13.99
C GLU A 157 -7.67 15.47 -13.45
N ALA A 158 -7.30 15.85 -12.23
CA ALA A 158 -6.02 15.47 -11.63
C ALA A 158 -5.88 13.95 -11.52
N PRO A 159 -4.73 13.35 -11.87
CA PRO A 159 -4.46 11.94 -11.62
C PRO A 159 -4.65 11.58 -10.14
N ILE A 160 -5.17 10.39 -9.90
CA ILE A 160 -5.38 9.83 -8.56
C ILE A 160 -4.35 8.70 -8.39
N LEU A 161 -3.34 8.96 -7.58
CA LEU A 161 -2.31 7.99 -7.25
C LEU A 161 -2.73 7.20 -6.01
N SER A 162 -2.67 5.88 -6.11
CA SER A 162 -2.81 4.98 -4.98
C SER A 162 -1.62 4.02 -4.96
N TYR A 163 -1.34 3.41 -3.83
CA TYR A 163 -0.28 2.41 -3.70
C TYR A 163 -0.91 1.02 -3.82
N ASP A 164 -0.69 0.34 -4.97
CA ASP A 164 -1.42 -0.87 -5.38
C ASP A 164 -2.92 -0.60 -5.61
N VAL A 165 -3.23 0.02 -6.74
CA VAL A 165 -4.60 0.49 -7.11
C VAL A 165 -5.70 -0.59 -7.13
N GLY A 166 -5.37 -1.85 -6.83
CA GLY A 166 -6.30 -2.97 -6.92
C GLY A 166 -7.48 -2.83 -5.96
N ALA A 167 -7.22 -2.43 -4.72
CA ALA A 167 -8.23 -2.28 -3.68
C ALA A 167 -9.18 -1.12 -3.98
N GLU A 168 -8.66 0.05 -4.34
CA GLU A 168 -9.44 1.25 -4.69
C GLU A 168 -10.31 1.00 -5.93
N ARG A 169 -9.73 0.37 -6.95
CA ARG A 169 -10.46 -0.01 -8.16
C ARG A 169 -11.63 -0.95 -7.82
N ASN A 170 -11.39 -1.96 -7.00
CA ASN A 170 -12.45 -2.89 -6.58
C ASN A 170 -13.54 -2.18 -5.79
N ALA A 171 -13.19 -1.32 -4.83
CA ALA A 171 -14.16 -0.54 -4.06
C ALA A 171 -15.04 0.34 -4.96
N LEU A 172 -14.43 1.05 -5.92
CA LEU A 172 -15.17 1.89 -6.87
C LEU A 172 -16.07 1.07 -7.81
N VAL A 173 -15.64 -0.11 -8.26
CA VAL A 173 -16.46 -1.01 -9.09
C VAL A 173 -17.67 -1.54 -8.30
N LEU A 174 -17.49 -1.91 -7.04
CA LEU A 174 -18.60 -2.35 -6.18
C LEU A 174 -19.61 -1.21 -5.91
N LEU A 175 -19.11 0.02 -5.71
CA LEU A 175 -19.98 1.21 -5.60
C LEU A 175 -20.73 1.49 -6.90
N GLN A 176 -20.08 1.33 -8.06
CA GLN A 176 -20.72 1.50 -9.37
C GLN A 176 -21.86 0.49 -9.58
N GLN A 177 -21.68 -0.75 -9.13
CA GLN A 177 -22.74 -1.77 -9.21
C GLN A 177 -23.93 -1.45 -8.30
N LYS A 178 -23.68 -0.87 -7.14
CA LYS A 178 -24.73 -0.48 -6.17
C LYS A 178 -25.45 0.79 -6.59
N PHE A 179 -24.76 1.75 -7.22
CA PHE A 179 -25.24 3.08 -7.59
C PHE A 179 -24.99 3.34 -9.09
N PRO A 180 -25.73 2.66 -10.00
CA PRO A 180 -25.51 2.76 -11.44
C PRO A 180 -25.72 4.17 -12.00
N GLU A 181 -26.51 5.02 -11.34
CA GLU A 181 -26.73 6.44 -11.68
C GLU A 181 -25.43 7.27 -11.59
N HIS A 182 -24.45 6.84 -10.78
CA HIS A 182 -23.14 7.49 -10.64
C HIS A 182 -22.07 6.89 -11.54
N SER A 183 -22.42 5.92 -12.43
CA SER A 183 -21.44 5.17 -13.23
C SER A 183 -20.51 6.06 -14.06
N ALA A 184 -21.03 7.14 -14.67
CA ALA A 184 -20.21 8.06 -15.47
C ALA A 184 -19.14 8.75 -14.63
N ALA A 185 -19.51 9.24 -13.44
CA ALA A 185 -18.62 9.90 -12.51
C ALA A 185 -17.57 8.94 -11.94
N ILE A 186 -17.96 7.70 -11.60
CA ILE A 186 -17.05 6.68 -11.11
C ILE A 186 -16.06 6.27 -12.20
N ASN A 187 -16.52 6.04 -13.44
CA ASN A 187 -15.65 5.70 -14.57
C ASN A 187 -14.60 6.78 -14.85
N GLN A 188 -14.95 8.06 -14.70
CA GLN A 188 -14.00 9.15 -14.81
C GLN A 188 -12.88 9.01 -13.74
N ARG A 189 -13.21 8.66 -12.47
CA ARG A 189 -12.21 8.45 -11.42
C ARG A 189 -11.37 7.20 -11.70
N LEU A 190 -12.00 6.10 -12.10
CA LEU A 190 -11.30 4.88 -12.50
C LEU A 190 -10.28 5.10 -13.63
N GLY A 191 -10.62 5.96 -14.59
CA GLY A 191 -9.72 6.33 -15.70
C GLY A 191 -8.50 7.15 -15.26
N ARG A 192 -8.59 7.84 -14.12
CA ARG A 192 -7.50 8.67 -13.57
C ARG A 192 -6.62 7.94 -12.54
N LEU A 193 -7.00 6.72 -12.12
CA LEU A 193 -6.17 5.94 -11.19
C LEU A 193 -4.81 5.63 -11.81
N ARG A 194 -3.76 5.87 -11.05
CA ARG A 194 -2.36 5.56 -11.36
C ARG A 194 -1.72 4.85 -10.18
N ASP A 195 -0.89 3.87 -10.47
CA ASP A 195 -0.25 3.04 -9.45
C ASP A 195 1.14 3.57 -9.08
N LEU A 196 1.29 4.08 -7.86
CA LEU A 196 2.57 4.55 -7.35
C LEU A 196 3.54 3.39 -7.01
N MET A 197 3.04 2.16 -6.88
CA MET A 197 3.88 0.98 -6.69
C MET A 197 4.60 0.56 -7.99
N GLN A 198 4.09 0.98 -9.16
CA GLN A 198 4.61 0.56 -10.47
C GLN A 198 6.13 0.74 -10.64
N PRO A 199 6.77 1.87 -10.28
CA PRO A 199 8.23 2.03 -10.40
C PRO A 199 9.03 0.96 -9.65
N PHE A 200 8.51 0.46 -8.55
CA PHE A 200 9.14 -0.56 -7.73
C PHE A 200 8.88 -1.97 -8.28
N LEU A 201 7.66 -2.25 -8.73
CA LEU A 201 7.27 -3.52 -9.37
C LEU A 201 8.06 -3.77 -10.66
N GLU A 202 8.25 -2.73 -11.45
CA GLU A 202 8.98 -2.79 -12.72
C GLU A 202 10.50 -2.67 -12.55
N GLY A 203 10.98 -2.52 -11.31
CA GLY A 203 12.39 -2.38 -11.00
C GLY A 203 13.03 -1.10 -11.54
N TRP A 204 12.24 -0.04 -11.79
CA TRP A 204 12.77 1.27 -12.21
C TRP A 204 13.45 1.98 -11.05
N TYR A 205 12.99 1.69 -9.84
CA TYR A 205 13.61 2.11 -8.60
C TYR A 205 13.66 0.95 -7.60
N HIS A 206 14.82 0.72 -6.98
CA HIS A 206 14.96 -0.24 -5.89
C HIS A 206 15.99 0.27 -4.88
N HIS A 207 15.63 0.29 -3.60
CA HIS A 207 16.52 0.67 -2.50
C HIS A 207 16.90 -0.56 -1.67
N PRO A 208 18.16 -0.71 -1.22
CA PRO A 208 18.61 -1.89 -0.46
C PRO A 208 17.79 -2.16 0.80
N GLU A 209 17.33 -1.11 1.47
CA GLU A 209 16.55 -1.20 2.71
C GLU A 209 15.07 -1.62 2.50
N MET A 210 14.59 -1.76 1.25
CA MET A 210 13.25 -2.31 0.97
C MET A 210 13.12 -3.79 1.36
N ASN A 211 14.23 -4.46 1.68
CA ASN A 211 14.27 -5.84 2.16
C ASN A 211 13.49 -6.84 1.30
N GLY A 212 13.46 -6.62 -0.01
CA GLY A 212 12.81 -7.50 -0.97
C GLY A 212 11.29 -7.36 -1.06
N SER A 213 10.70 -6.34 -0.47
CA SER A 213 9.27 -6.06 -0.57
C SER A 213 9.04 -4.70 -1.22
N VAL A 214 8.08 -4.65 -2.13
CA VAL A 214 7.60 -3.42 -2.77
C VAL A 214 6.34 -2.85 -2.09
N SER A 215 5.91 -3.43 -0.95
CA SER A 215 4.77 -2.90 -0.21
C SER A 215 5.08 -1.53 0.39
N LEU A 216 4.06 -0.66 0.53
CA LEU A 216 4.20 0.67 1.13
C LEU A 216 4.94 0.63 2.47
N LYS A 217 4.63 -0.35 3.33
CA LYS A 217 5.22 -0.52 4.66
C LYS A 217 6.71 -0.89 4.68
N ASN A 218 7.26 -1.34 3.55
CA ASN A 218 8.69 -1.57 3.39
C ASN A 218 9.35 -0.45 2.59
N VAL A 219 8.65 0.11 1.60
CA VAL A 219 9.19 1.18 0.76
C VAL A 219 9.26 2.50 1.53
N LEU A 220 8.20 2.86 2.27
CA LEU A 220 8.17 4.12 2.99
C LEU A 220 9.33 4.27 3.98
N PRO A 221 9.57 3.37 4.94
CA PRO A 221 10.70 3.54 5.87
C PRO A 221 12.08 3.39 5.20
N ALA A 222 12.17 2.70 4.05
CA ALA A 222 13.40 2.60 3.29
C ALA A 222 13.78 3.92 2.60
N LEU A 223 12.80 4.68 2.12
CA LEU A 223 13.00 5.93 1.38
C LEU A 223 12.88 7.18 2.26
N VAL A 224 12.06 7.11 3.30
CA VAL A 224 11.70 8.20 4.21
C VAL A 224 11.77 7.68 5.66
N PRO A 225 12.97 7.45 6.20
CA PRO A 225 13.15 6.78 7.51
C PRO A 225 12.47 7.48 8.69
N GLU A 226 12.22 8.79 8.58
CA GLU A 226 11.51 9.59 9.58
C GLU A 226 10.00 9.28 9.63
N LEU A 227 9.44 8.64 8.58
CA LEU A 227 8.05 8.20 8.52
C LEU A 227 7.97 6.68 8.64
N ASN A 228 7.41 6.20 9.74
CA ASN A 228 7.19 4.79 10.00
C ASN A 228 5.93 4.58 10.83
N TYR A 229 5.50 3.33 10.92
CA TYR A 229 4.27 2.93 11.62
C TYR A 229 4.49 2.49 13.07
N ASP A 230 5.73 2.48 13.56
CA ASP A 230 6.12 1.82 14.83
C ASP A 230 5.43 2.44 16.05
N ASN A 231 5.15 3.74 16.02
CA ASN A 231 4.52 4.47 17.10
C ASN A 231 3.00 4.63 16.95
N LEU A 232 2.41 4.12 15.86
CA LEU A 232 0.98 4.20 15.64
C LEU A 232 0.23 3.14 16.46
N ALA A 233 -0.96 3.52 16.95
CA ALA A 233 -1.89 2.59 17.60
C ALA A 233 -2.39 1.52 16.60
N ILE A 234 -2.48 1.86 15.32
CA ILE A 234 -2.87 0.99 14.21
C ILE A 234 -1.67 0.87 13.26
N GLN A 235 -1.24 -0.36 13.00
CA GLN A 235 -0.03 -0.63 12.21
C GLN A 235 -0.31 -1.36 10.88
N ASN A 236 -1.56 -1.75 10.62
CA ASN A 236 -1.94 -2.43 9.38
C ASN A 236 -3.45 -2.35 9.11
N GLY A 237 -3.84 -2.48 7.83
CA GLY A 237 -5.23 -2.40 7.38
C GLY A 237 -6.16 -3.45 8.02
N SER A 238 -5.67 -4.66 8.32
CA SER A 238 -6.48 -5.67 9.02
C SER A 238 -6.85 -5.24 10.44
N HIS A 239 -5.95 -4.51 11.12
CA HIS A 239 -6.22 -3.94 12.44
C HIS A 239 -7.19 -2.75 12.32
N ALA A 240 -7.01 -1.88 11.33
CA ALA A 240 -7.95 -0.77 11.03
C ALA A 240 -9.36 -1.30 10.78
N MET A 241 -9.51 -2.30 9.90
CA MET A 241 -10.77 -2.97 9.62
C MET A 241 -11.43 -3.54 10.89
N ALA A 242 -10.65 -4.27 11.72
CA ALA A 242 -11.17 -4.90 12.94
C ALA A 242 -11.61 -3.88 14.01
N ILE A 243 -10.97 -2.72 14.06
CA ILE A 243 -11.37 -1.61 14.93
C ILE A 243 -12.67 -1.02 14.41
N TYR A 244 -12.73 -0.60 13.13
CA TYR A 244 -13.93 0.03 12.55
C TYR A 244 -15.16 -0.85 12.70
N GLU A 245 -15.04 -2.16 12.45
CA GLU A 245 -16.16 -3.11 12.55
C GLU A 245 -16.82 -3.15 13.95
N LYS A 246 -16.08 -2.73 14.98
CA LYS A 246 -16.53 -2.75 16.38
C LYS A 246 -16.89 -1.36 16.93
N LEU A 247 -16.64 -0.28 16.19
CA LEU A 247 -16.85 1.09 16.67
C LEU A 247 -18.31 1.35 17.09
N ASP A 248 -19.29 0.73 16.42
CA ASP A 248 -20.71 0.86 16.74
C ASP A 248 -21.10 0.26 18.11
N ARG A 249 -20.20 -0.49 18.75
CA ARG A 249 -20.39 -1.10 20.07
C ARG A 249 -19.63 -0.37 21.19
N VAL A 250 -18.87 0.65 20.84
CA VAL A 250 -18.10 1.44 21.80
C VAL A 250 -19.03 2.46 22.45
N MET A 251 -19.38 2.23 23.71
CA MET A 251 -20.32 3.09 24.46
C MET A 251 -19.64 4.33 25.08
N ASP A 252 -18.33 4.27 25.33
CA ASP A 252 -17.55 5.37 25.86
C ASP A 252 -17.20 6.33 24.71
N ILE A 253 -17.69 7.57 24.81
CA ILE A 253 -17.48 8.61 23.79
C ILE A 253 -16.01 9.01 23.64
N PHE A 254 -15.21 8.96 24.71
CA PHE A 254 -13.79 9.27 24.67
C PHE A 254 -13.02 8.14 23.98
N ALA A 255 -13.33 6.87 24.31
CA ALA A 255 -12.75 5.71 23.64
C ALA A 255 -13.13 5.67 22.16
N LEU A 256 -14.37 6.00 21.80
CA LEU A 256 -14.82 6.11 20.42
C LEU A 256 -14.04 7.18 19.64
N ALA A 257 -13.90 8.37 20.22
CA ALA A 257 -13.14 9.46 19.61
C ALA A 257 -11.67 9.08 19.41
N GLN A 258 -11.03 8.48 20.41
CA GLN A 258 -9.64 8.03 20.34
C GLN A 258 -9.44 6.96 19.24
N GLN A 259 -10.37 6.03 19.08
CA GLN A 259 -10.27 5.00 18.04
C GLN A 259 -10.50 5.58 16.63
N LYS A 260 -11.41 6.54 16.48
CA LYS A 260 -11.60 7.26 15.22
C LYS A 260 -10.35 8.07 14.84
N GLU A 261 -9.75 8.78 15.80
CA GLU A 261 -8.50 9.53 15.60
C GLU A 261 -7.35 8.61 15.19
N ALA A 262 -7.21 7.45 15.83
CA ALA A 262 -6.17 6.47 15.47
C ALA A 262 -6.35 5.91 14.04
N LEU A 263 -7.59 5.68 13.60
CA LEU A 263 -7.90 5.27 12.22
C LEU A 263 -7.55 6.37 11.21
N GLU A 264 -7.88 7.62 11.52
CA GLU A 264 -7.56 8.76 10.67
C GLU A 264 -6.05 8.99 10.59
N GLU A 265 -5.33 8.90 11.71
CA GLU A 265 -3.88 9.05 11.75
C GLU A 265 -3.18 7.97 10.91
N TYR A 266 -3.63 6.73 11.01
CA TYR A 266 -3.11 5.62 10.20
C TYR A 266 -3.27 5.89 8.70
N SER A 267 -4.49 6.15 8.23
CA SER A 267 -4.79 6.42 6.82
C SER A 267 -4.10 7.71 6.30
N ARG A 268 -3.96 8.73 7.16
CA ARG A 268 -3.23 9.96 6.85
C ARG A 268 -1.75 9.71 6.60
N ILE A 269 -1.10 8.83 7.38
CA ILE A 269 0.32 8.49 7.19
C ILE A 269 0.51 7.73 5.88
N ASP A 270 -0.39 6.83 5.49
CA ASP A 270 -0.32 6.12 4.21
C ASP A 270 -0.29 7.11 3.04
N THR A 271 -1.22 8.05 2.97
CA THR A 271 -1.26 9.03 1.88
C THR A 271 -0.15 10.10 1.94
N TYR A 272 0.24 10.56 3.14
CA TYR A 272 1.39 11.45 3.28
C TYR A 272 2.69 10.75 2.90
N GLY A 273 2.83 9.48 3.27
CA GLY A 273 3.96 8.64 2.87
C GLY A 273 4.08 8.52 1.36
N MET A 274 2.95 8.39 0.65
CA MET A 274 2.93 8.38 -0.82
C MET A 274 3.45 9.70 -1.42
N VAL A 275 3.08 10.86 -0.85
CA VAL A 275 3.62 12.17 -1.27
C VAL A 275 5.14 12.18 -1.13
N ARG A 276 5.66 11.75 0.02
CA ARG A 276 7.10 11.74 0.31
C ARG A 276 7.86 10.75 -0.58
N ILE A 277 7.30 9.56 -0.84
CA ILE A 277 7.86 8.61 -1.81
C ILE A 277 7.92 9.25 -3.21
N PHE A 278 6.86 9.92 -3.63
CA PHE A 278 6.82 10.59 -4.93
C PHE A 278 7.92 11.65 -5.06
N GLU A 279 8.16 12.47 -4.04
CA GLU A 279 9.26 13.45 -4.00
C GLU A 279 10.64 12.79 -4.13
N VAL A 280 10.83 11.62 -3.50
CA VAL A 280 12.09 10.86 -3.65
C VAL A 280 12.25 10.37 -5.09
N LEU A 281 11.18 9.89 -5.72
CA LEU A 281 11.22 9.45 -7.12
C LEU A 281 11.50 10.61 -8.09
N GLU A 282 10.91 11.80 -7.88
CA GLU A 282 11.21 13.02 -8.66
C GLU A 282 12.70 13.34 -8.58
N LYS A 283 13.26 13.39 -7.37
CA LYS A 283 14.67 13.65 -7.12
C LYS A 283 15.60 12.63 -7.79
N ALA A 284 15.20 11.34 -7.73
CA ALA A 284 15.95 10.25 -8.35
C ALA A 284 15.93 10.33 -9.88
N ALA A 285 14.83 10.80 -10.47
CA ALA A 285 14.70 11.05 -11.91
C ALA A 285 15.53 12.24 -12.40
N GLY A 286 15.98 13.13 -11.50
CA GLY A 286 16.74 14.34 -11.80
C GLY A 286 15.84 15.54 -12.14
N ASN A 287 14.64 15.56 -11.58
CA ASN A 287 13.69 16.68 -11.64
C ASN A 287 13.85 17.60 -10.42
#